data_978ae8d1040de20531c08476d3b8908b
#
_entry.id   978ae8d1040de20531c08476d3b8908b
#
_cell.length_a   1.000
_cell.length_b   1.000
_cell.length_c   1.000
_cell.angle_alpha   90.00
_cell.angle_beta   90.00
_cell.angle_gamma   90.00
#
_symmetry.space_group_name_H-M   'P 1'
#
loop_
_entity.id
_entity.type
_entity.pdbx_description
1 polymer ?
#
loop_
_entity_poly.entity_id
_entity_poly.type
_entity_poly.pdbx_seq_one_letter_code
_entity_poly.pdbx_strand_id
1 'polypeptide(L)'
;MLGVYTDLKLPDKGMSCWIKIKHIRTPNEESLDEALSQVNSDIDSLPLLTDFPIEGPCLAEYSDGKYYRAKLLGFSELNPSIQLLVRHVDFGSDDILPLCKLRCLPKALLRFPCEAVCVQLAGFKPPHLCQETERIPYRPEWSMKAMLEMIDLLHGKLRSVVTAVEPQPTVLLYNADGTLVHTPLVEKGLADYE
;
A
#
# COMPACT_ATOMS: atom_id res chain seq x y z
N MET A 1 -12.26 -11.09 2.91
CA MET A 1 -12.24 -10.48 1.58
C MET A 1 -11.22 -9.36 1.62
N LEU A 2 -10.15 -9.46 0.86
CA LEU A 2 -9.09 -8.45 0.85
C LEU A 2 -9.38 -7.43 -0.25
N GLY A 3 -9.42 -6.14 0.08
CA GLY A 3 -9.34 -5.08 -0.91
C GLY A 3 -7.85 -4.82 -1.18
N VAL A 4 -7.42 -4.90 -2.42
CA VAL A 4 -6.05 -4.53 -2.79
C VAL A 4 -6.07 -3.07 -3.19
N TYR A 5 -5.32 -2.24 -2.46
CA TYR A 5 -5.01 -0.86 -2.85
C TYR A 5 -3.56 -0.85 -3.32
N THR A 6 -3.35 -0.40 -4.53
CA THR A 6 -2.08 -0.58 -5.21
C THR A 6 -1.30 0.72 -5.29
N ASP A 7 -0.34 0.88 -4.39
CA ASP A 7 0.90 1.53 -4.76
C ASP A 7 1.94 0.42 -4.97
N LEU A 8 2.14 0.04 -6.24
CA LEU A 8 3.21 -0.88 -6.60
C LEU A 8 4.54 -0.17 -6.36
N LYS A 9 5.25 -0.59 -5.31
CA LYS A 9 6.65 -0.24 -5.13
C LYS A 9 7.48 -1.34 -5.78
N LEU A 10 8.49 -0.94 -6.55
CA LEU A 10 9.54 -1.82 -7.00
C LEU A 10 10.65 -1.85 -5.95
N PRO A 11 10.73 -2.87 -5.12
CA PRO A 11 11.96 -3.19 -4.45
C PRO A 11 12.92 -3.86 -5.45
N ASP A 12 14.21 -3.83 -5.16
CA ASP A 12 15.30 -4.34 -6.00
C ASP A 12 15.19 -5.83 -6.42
N LYS A 13 14.19 -6.58 -5.95
CA LYS A 13 14.10 -8.05 -6.13
C LYS A 13 12.69 -8.63 -6.31
N GLY A 14 11.66 -7.83 -6.63
CA GLY A 14 10.32 -8.40 -6.79
C GLY A 14 9.22 -7.35 -6.91
N MET A 15 7.99 -7.77 -7.15
CA MET A 15 6.84 -6.90 -7.07
C MET A 15 6.24 -6.97 -5.67
N SER A 16 6.00 -5.82 -5.06
CA SER A 16 5.28 -5.72 -3.80
C SER A 16 4.08 -4.79 -3.92
N CYS A 17 3.05 -5.05 -3.15
CA CYS A 17 1.88 -4.19 -3.08
C CYS A 17 1.36 -4.08 -1.64
N TRP A 18 0.50 -3.11 -1.41
CA TRP A 18 -0.22 -3.00 -0.16
C TRP A 18 -1.55 -3.72 -0.28
N ILE A 19 -1.84 -4.59 0.68
CA ILE A 19 -3.14 -5.25 0.79
C ILE A 19 -3.85 -4.77 2.05
N LYS A 20 -5.15 -4.46 1.92
CA LYS A 20 -5.98 -4.10 3.05
C LYS A 20 -6.55 -5.37 3.70
N ILE A 21 -6.24 -5.58 4.97
CA ILE A 21 -6.73 -6.71 5.76
C ILE A 21 -7.92 -6.24 6.59
N LYS A 22 -9.09 -6.84 6.35
CA LYS A 22 -10.22 -6.65 7.25
C LYS A 22 -10.10 -7.63 8.41
N HIS A 23 -9.88 -7.10 9.60
CA HIS A 23 -9.87 -7.90 10.82
C HIS A 23 -11.27 -8.46 11.09
N ILE A 24 -11.32 -9.76 11.46
CA ILE A 24 -12.56 -10.37 11.95
C ILE A 24 -12.82 -9.79 13.34
N ARG A 25 -13.99 -9.22 13.55
CA ARG A 25 -14.38 -8.56 14.79
C ARG A 25 -15.55 -9.29 15.43
N THR A 26 -15.67 -9.12 16.72
CA THR A 26 -16.89 -9.50 17.44
C THR A 26 -17.98 -8.46 17.17
N PRO A 27 -19.27 -8.86 17.14
CA PRO A 27 -20.37 -7.94 16.81
C PRO A 27 -20.51 -6.70 17.71
N ASN A 28 -19.88 -6.71 18.89
CA ASN A 28 -19.99 -5.65 19.88
C ASN A 28 -18.77 -4.74 19.96
N GLU A 29 -17.77 -4.92 19.09
CA GLU A 29 -16.58 -4.06 19.04
C GLU A 29 -16.76 -2.93 18.04
N GLU A 30 -16.50 -1.71 18.50
CA GLU A 30 -16.45 -0.53 17.64
C GLU A 30 -15.45 -0.73 16.48
N SER A 31 -15.85 -0.37 15.29
CA SER A 31 -15.01 -0.46 14.10
C SER A 31 -14.11 0.76 13.94
N LEU A 32 -12.98 0.60 13.24
CA LEU A 32 -12.15 1.73 12.86
C LEU A 32 -12.94 2.73 12.00
N ASP A 33 -13.80 2.23 11.09
CA ASP A 33 -14.62 3.07 10.22
C ASP A 33 -15.62 3.91 11.03
N GLU A 34 -16.23 3.34 12.07
CA GLU A 34 -17.13 4.07 12.99
C GLU A 34 -16.36 5.12 13.80
N ALA A 35 -15.23 4.74 14.38
CA ALA A 35 -14.37 5.65 15.13
C ALA A 35 -13.83 6.81 14.25
N LEU A 36 -13.41 6.52 13.01
CA LEU A 36 -12.99 7.55 12.06
C LEU A 36 -14.15 8.44 11.61
N SER A 37 -15.35 7.88 11.42
CA SER A 37 -16.55 8.66 11.07
C SER A 37 -16.87 9.66 12.19
N GLN A 38 -16.79 9.23 13.44
CA GLN A 38 -17.01 10.10 14.60
C GLN A 38 -15.95 11.22 14.66
N VAL A 39 -14.68 10.91 14.45
CA VAL A 39 -13.59 11.90 14.42
C VAL A 39 -13.79 12.89 13.25
N ASN A 40 -14.17 12.42 12.08
CA ASN A 40 -14.41 13.27 10.91
C ASN A 40 -15.63 14.19 11.07
N SER A 41 -16.59 13.83 11.90
CA SER A 41 -17.76 14.70 12.16
C SER A 41 -17.40 15.98 12.91
N ASP A 42 -16.28 16.01 13.62
CA ASP A 42 -15.78 17.18 14.39
C ASP A 42 -14.28 17.41 14.16
N ILE A 43 -13.82 17.24 12.95
CA ILE A 43 -12.39 17.29 12.59
C ILE A 43 -11.75 18.65 12.89
N ASP A 44 -12.52 19.72 12.75
CA ASP A 44 -12.04 21.09 12.97
C ASP A 44 -11.77 21.40 14.45
N SER A 45 -12.35 20.63 15.37
CA SER A 45 -12.04 20.74 16.81
C SER A 45 -10.67 20.15 17.16
N LEU A 46 -10.11 19.29 16.31
CA LEU A 46 -8.82 18.68 16.55
C LEU A 46 -7.68 19.67 16.29
N PRO A 47 -6.66 19.69 17.18
CA PRO A 47 -5.51 20.54 16.99
C PRO A 47 -4.73 20.16 15.72
N LEU A 48 -4.19 21.18 15.05
CA LEU A 48 -3.19 20.98 14.00
C LEU A 48 -1.99 20.23 14.56
N LEU A 49 -1.34 19.47 13.70
CA LEU A 49 -0.08 18.80 14.06
C LEU A 49 0.98 19.87 14.33
N THR A 50 1.58 19.85 15.51
CA THR A 50 2.60 20.83 15.94
C THR A 50 3.98 20.21 16.11
N ASP A 51 4.06 18.90 16.23
CA ASP A 51 5.29 18.13 16.35
C ASP A 51 5.35 17.11 15.22
N PHE A 52 6.52 16.98 14.59
CA PHE A 52 6.71 16.25 13.33
C PHE A 52 7.78 15.17 13.45
N PRO A 53 7.68 14.24 14.40
CA PRO A 53 8.62 13.13 14.46
C PRO A 53 8.44 12.22 13.22
N ILE A 54 9.54 11.86 12.57
CA ILE A 54 9.52 10.85 11.50
C ILE A 54 8.95 9.56 12.06
N GLU A 55 8.10 8.89 11.28
CA GLU A 55 7.27 7.74 11.68
C GLU A 55 6.19 8.08 12.73
N GLY A 56 6.05 9.36 13.11
CA GLY A 56 5.04 9.81 14.05
C GLY A 56 3.62 9.72 13.50
N PRO A 57 2.64 9.32 14.35
CA PRO A 57 1.27 9.15 13.93
C PRO A 57 0.53 10.49 13.81
N CYS A 58 -0.30 10.62 12.78
CA CYS A 58 -1.16 11.77 12.56
C CYS A 58 -2.47 11.37 11.89
N LEU A 59 -3.40 12.32 11.77
CA LEU A 59 -4.50 12.26 10.82
C LEU A 59 -4.14 13.11 9.61
N ALA A 60 -4.38 12.60 8.42
CA ALA A 60 -4.13 13.27 7.15
C ALA A 60 -5.37 13.23 6.27
N GLU A 61 -5.66 14.37 5.60
CA GLU A 61 -6.75 14.44 4.64
C GLU A 61 -6.44 13.57 3.43
N TYR A 62 -7.42 12.80 2.99
CA TYR A 62 -7.35 11.95 1.82
C TYR A 62 -8.10 12.56 0.63
N SER A 63 -8.02 11.94 -0.54
CA SER A 63 -8.61 12.43 -1.78
C SER A 63 -10.14 12.63 -1.74
N ASP A 64 -10.83 11.99 -0.80
CA ASP A 64 -12.27 12.13 -0.57
C ASP A 64 -12.63 13.27 0.40
N GLY A 65 -11.64 14.04 0.87
CA GLY A 65 -11.81 15.13 1.82
C GLY A 65 -11.97 14.69 3.28
N LYS A 66 -11.88 13.40 3.57
CA LYS A 66 -11.92 12.88 4.93
C LYS A 66 -10.52 12.65 5.48
N TYR A 67 -10.42 12.62 6.80
CA TYR A 67 -9.17 12.39 7.50
C TYR A 67 -9.04 10.93 7.93
N TYR A 68 -7.88 10.36 7.63
CA TYR A 68 -7.53 8.98 7.97
C TYR A 68 -6.21 8.93 8.71
N ARG A 69 -5.96 7.81 9.36
CA ARG A 69 -4.70 7.59 10.08
C ARG A 69 -3.55 7.54 9.11
N ALA A 70 -2.52 8.29 9.44
CA ALA A 70 -1.28 8.34 8.66
C ALA A 70 -0.07 8.39 9.58
N LYS A 71 1.10 8.18 9.00
CA LYS A 71 2.39 8.43 9.63
C LYS A 71 3.22 9.35 8.77
N LEU A 72 4.01 10.19 9.41
CA LEU A 72 4.93 11.10 8.73
C LEU A 72 6.15 10.32 8.23
N LEU A 73 6.46 10.42 6.94
CA LEU A 73 7.65 9.83 6.33
C LEU A 73 8.79 10.82 6.17
N GLY A 74 8.48 12.11 6.01
CA GLY A 74 9.49 13.13 5.78
C GLY A 74 8.89 14.46 5.36
N PHE A 75 9.79 15.34 4.94
CA PHE A 75 9.45 16.67 4.44
C PHE A 75 9.76 16.71 2.94
N SER A 76 8.90 17.38 2.18
CA SER A 76 9.13 17.69 0.79
C SER A 76 9.55 19.16 0.67
N GLU A 77 10.70 19.42 0.02
CA GLU A 77 11.26 20.76 -0.13
C GLU A 77 10.65 21.56 -1.32
N LEU A 78 9.51 21.16 -1.83
CA LEU A 78 8.89 21.87 -2.95
C LEU A 78 8.23 23.16 -2.48
N ASN A 79 8.91 24.29 -2.78
CA ASN A 79 8.59 25.69 -2.52
C ASN A 79 7.13 26.11 -2.85
N PRO A 80 6.54 27.07 -2.13
CA PRO A 80 7.04 27.94 -1.04
C PRO A 80 6.49 27.59 0.36
N SER A 81 5.74 26.51 0.50
CA SER A 81 5.16 26.07 1.77
C SER A 81 5.69 24.70 2.16
N ILE A 82 5.89 24.49 3.44
CA ILE A 82 6.29 23.19 4.00
C ILE A 82 5.22 22.16 3.62
N GLN A 83 5.64 21.15 2.87
CA GLN A 83 4.82 20.00 2.55
C GLN A 83 5.39 18.76 3.25
N LEU A 84 4.51 17.93 3.69
CA LEU A 84 4.82 16.74 4.47
C LEU A 84 4.49 15.50 3.66
N LEU A 85 5.47 14.61 3.54
CA LEU A 85 5.26 13.28 2.96
C LEU A 85 4.68 12.39 4.05
N VAL A 86 3.49 11.87 3.82
CA VAL A 86 2.76 11.01 4.75
C VAL A 86 2.41 9.68 4.10
N ARG A 87 2.25 8.64 4.90
CA ARG A 87 1.66 7.37 4.48
C ARG A 87 0.38 7.10 5.24
N HIS A 88 -0.71 6.89 4.51
CA HIS A 88 -1.97 6.43 5.08
C HIS A 88 -1.86 4.96 5.48
N VAL A 89 -1.82 4.70 6.80
CA VAL A 89 -1.48 3.36 7.34
C VAL A 89 -2.56 2.30 7.13
N ASP A 90 -3.76 2.72 6.76
CA ASP A 90 -4.88 1.82 6.49
C ASP A 90 -5.10 1.57 4.99
N PHE A 91 -4.36 2.29 4.14
CA PHE A 91 -4.39 2.13 2.67
C PHE A 91 -3.02 1.73 2.10
N GLY A 92 -1.92 2.17 2.73
CA GLY A 92 -0.56 1.97 2.24
C GLY A 92 -0.12 3.03 1.22
N SER A 93 -1.00 3.95 0.83
CA SER A 93 -0.69 5.03 -0.11
C SER A 93 0.11 6.15 0.54
N ASP A 94 1.04 6.71 -0.21
CA ASP A 94 1.80 7.90 0.17
C ASP A 94 1.15 9.14 -0.44
N ASP A 95 1.19 10.27 0.28
CA ASP A 95 0.69 11.55 -0.18
C ASP A 95 1.59 12.71 0.29
N ILE A 96 1.56 13.82 -0.43
CA ILE A 96 2.31 15.04 -0.09
C ILE A 96 1.29 16.13 0.23
N LEU A 97 1.21 16.50 1.49
CA LEU A 97 0.18 17.38 2.00
C LEU A 97 0.74 18.62 2.70
N PRO A 98 0.09 19.77 2.56
CA PRO A 98 0.41 20.94 3.37
C PRO A 98 0.00 20.71 4.82
N LEU A 99 0.69 21.39 5.75
CA LEU A 99 0.47 21.26 7.19
C LEU A 99 -1.00 21.46 7.62
N CYS A 100 -1.73 22.35 6.97
CA CYS A 100 -3.13 22.63 7.30
C CYS A 100 -4.07 21.41 7.09
N LYS A 101 -3.62 20.40 6.35
CA LYS A 101 -4.33 19.15 6.10
C LYS A 101 -3.92 18.01 7.04
N LEU A 102 -3.22 18.33 8.11
CA LEU A 102 -2.80 17.38 9.11
C LEU A 102 -3.38 17.75 10.49
N ARG A 103 -3.77 16.74 11.26
CA ARG A 103 -4.28 16.89 12.63
C ARG A 103 -3.57 15.93 13.57
N CYS A 104 -3.56 16.26 14.84
CA CYS A 104 -3.11 15.32 15.86
C CYS A 104 -4.00 14.08 15.88
N LEU A 105 -3.39 12.89 15.95
CA LEU A 105 -4.12 11.64 16.04
C LEU A 105 -4.69 11.45 17.46
N PRO A 106 -6.01 11.30 17.64
CA PRO A 106 -6.59 10.96 18.93
C PRO A 106 -6.06 9.60 19.42
N LYS A 107 -5.68 9.53 20.71
CA LYS A 107 -5.13 8.30 21.32
C LYS A 107 -6.05 7.08 21.17
N ALA A 108 -7.37 7.31 21.17
CA ALA A 108 -8.37 6.25 20.98
C ALA A 108 -8.20 5.50 19.65
N LEU A 109 -7.69 6.14 18.59
CA LEU A 109 -7.46 5.51 17.29
C LEU A 109 -6.20 4.64 17.26
N LEU A 110 -5.28 4.79 18.22
CA LEU A 110 -4.05 3.98 18.28
C LEU A 110 -4.32 2.50 18.65
N ARG A 111 -5.47 2.21 19.26
CA ARG A 111 -5.84 0.84 19.65
C ARG A 111 -6.13 -0.07 18.44
N PHE A 112 -6.49 0.51 17.32
CA PHE A 112 -6.79 -0.27 16.12
C PHE A 112 -5.50 -0.64 15.40
N PRO A 113 -5.29 -1.91 15.00
CA PRO A 113 -4.15 -2.28 14.18
C PRO A 113 -4.22 -1.59 12.82
N CYS A 114 -3.07 -1.42 12.15
CA CYS A 114 -3.04 -0.94 10.77
C CYS A 114 -3.74 -1.95 9.86
N GLU A 115 -4.57 -1.46 8.94
CA GLU A 115 -5.30 -2.34 8.02
C GLU A 115 -4.52 -2.62 6.73
N ALA A 116 -3.52 -1.82 6.37
CA ALA A 116 -2.68 -2.08 5.21
C ALA A 116 -1.37 -2.78 5.60
N VAL A 117 -1.05 -3.83 4.86
CA VAL A 117 0.20 -4.59 4.99
C VAL A 117 0.89 -4.64 3.65
N CYS A 118 2.19 -4.30 3.61
CA CYS A 118 3.01 -4.45 2.42
C CYS A 118 3.40 -5.92 2.27
N VAL A 119 3.08 -6.51 1.14
CA VAL A 119 3.37 -7.90 0.82
C VAL A 119 4.18 -8.02 -0.46
N GLN A 120 5.02 -9.02 -0.54
CA GLN A 120 5.68 -9.43 -1.77
C GLN A 120 4.79 -10.40 -2.54
N LEU A 121 4.71 -10.21 -3.86
CA LEU A 121 3.98 -11.11 -4.74
C LEU A 121 4.88 -12.28 -5.15
N ALA A 122 4.37 -13.50 -5.06
CA ALA A 122 5.07 -14.74 -5.37
C ALA A 122 4.51 -15.43 -6.61
N GLY A 123 5.23 -16.46 -7.08
CA GLY A 123 4.81 -17.37 -8.16
C GLY A 123 5.22 -16.90 -9.54
N PHE A 124 5.93 -15.78 -9.65
CA PHE A 124 6.42 -15.26 -10.93
C PHE A 124 7.68 -14.41 -10.75
N LYS A 125 8.47 -14.34 -11.78
CA LYS A 125 9.74 -13.62 -11.84
C LYS A 125 9.88 -12.84 -13.15
N PRO A 126 10.82 -11.90 -13.25
CA PRO A 126 11.11 -11.23 -14.52
C PRO A 126 11.41 -12.24 -15.62
N PRO A 127 10.98 -11.98 -16.87
CA PRO A 127 11.21 -12.91 -17.98
C PRO A 127 12.70 -13.06 -18.25
N HIS A 128 13.13 -14.30 -18.55
CA HIS A 128 14.47 -14.53 -19.05
C HIS A 128 14.60 -13.92 -20.44
N LEU A 129 15.36 -12.84 -20.55
CA LEU A 129 15.75 -12.34 -21.86
C LEU A 129 16.72 -13.35 -22.49
N CYS A 130 16.44 -13.76 -23.74
CA CYS A 130 17.31 -14.61 -24.51
C CYS A 130 18.73 -14.04 -24.54
N GLN A 131 19.68 -14.83 -24.08
CA GLN A 131 21.11 -14.46 -23.95
C GLN A 131 21.81 -14.44 -25.31
N GLU A 132 21.39 -13.62 -26.25
CA GLU A 132 22.16 -13.43 -27.48
C GLU A 132 23.12 -12.22 -27.47
N THR A 133 23.27 -11.51 -26.36
CA THR A 133 24.24 -10.42 -26.22
C THR A 133 25.10 -10.61 -24.98
N GLU A 134 26.23 -11.26 -25.13
CA GLU A 134 27.25 -11.61 -24.14
C GLU A 134 27.99 -10.44 -23.48
N ARG A 135 27.48 -9.22 -23.39
CA ARG A 135 28.38 -8.10 -23.04
C ARG A 135 28.12 -7.33 -21.76
N ILE A 136 27.02 -7.55 -21.06
CA ILE A 136 26.77 -6.92 -19.74
C ILE A 136 26.04 -7.94 -18.87
N PRO A 137 26.48 -8.18 -17.61
CA PRO A 137 25.69 -8.98 -16.68
C PRO A 137 24.36 -8.25 -16.44
N TYR A 138 23.34 -8.69 -17.16
CA TYR A 138 21.99 -8.15 -17.08
C TYR A 138 21.35 -8.68 -15.80
N ARG A 139 20.98 -7.79 -14.91
CA ARG A 139 20.14 -8.10 -13.77
C ARG A 139 18.69 -8.01 -14.26
N PRO A 140 17.93 -9.09 -14.24
CA PRO A 140 16.55 -9.03 -14.70
C PRO A 140 15.75 -8.05 -13.83
N GLU A 141 15.26 -6.99 -14.43
CA GLU A 141 14.39 -6.00 -13.82
C GLU A 141 13.01 -6.07 -14.47
N TRP A 142 12.00 -5.70 -13.72
CA TRP A 142 10.65 -5.62 -14.26
C TRP A 142 10.54 -4.48 -15.26
N SER A 143 9.95 -4.76 -16.43
CA SER A 143 9.66 -3.72 -17.39
C SER A 143 8.50 -2.83 -16.90
N MET A 144 8.51 -1.54 -17.27
CA MET A 144 7.40 -0.63 -16.99
C MET A 144 6.06 -1.19 -17.48
N LYS A 145 6.06 -1.88 -18.62
CA LYS A 145 4.86 -2.53 -19.17
C LYS A 145 4.33 -3.63 -18.25
N ALA A 146 5.23 -4.47 -17.69
CA ALA A 146 4.82 -5.51 -16.74
C ALA A 146 4.22 -4.91 -15.48
N MET A 147 4.76 -3.79 -15.00
CA MET A 147 4.24 -3.10 -13.84
C MET A 147 2.86 -2.52 -14.06
N LEU A 148 2.65 -1.79 -15.16
CA LEU A 148 1.35 -1.21 -15.48
C LEU A 148 0.30 -2.29 -15.67
N GLU A 149 0.63 -3.37 -16.36
CA GLU A 149 -0.25 -4.52 -16.53
C GLU A 149 -0.61 -5.15 -15.17
N MET A 150 0.38 -5.31 -14.26
CA MET A 150 0.10 -5.84 -12.93
C MET A 150 -0.82 -4.91 -12.13
N ILE A 151 -0.62 -3.58 -12.21
CA ILE A 151 -1.53 -2.62 -11.57
C ILE A 151 -2.97 -2.85 -12.02
N ASP A 152 -3.18 -3.00 -13.32
CA ASP A 152 -4.51 -3.24 -13.88
C ASP A 152 -5.12 -4.57 -13.42
N LEU A 153 -4.29 -5.60 -13.22
CA LEU A 153 -4.72 -6.91 -12.73
C LEU A 153 -5.05 -6.94 -11.23
N LEU A 154 -4.51 -6.01 -10.47
CA LEU A 154 -4.72 -5.94 -9.01
C LEU A 154 -6.03 -5.26 -8.60
N HIS A 155 -6.88 -4.88 -9.56
CA HIS A 155 -8.19 -4.30 -9.27
C HIS A 155 -9.21 -5.36 -8.87
N GLY A 156 -10.03 -5.04 -7.87
CA GLY A 156 -11.17 -5.86 -7.48
C GLY A 156 -10.97 -6.72 -6.23
N LYS A 157 -11.79 -7.76 -6.11
CA LYS A 157 -11.77 -8.67 -4.97
C LYS A 157 -10.88 -9.87 -5.28
N LEU A 158 -9.69 -9.88 -4.71
CA LEU A 158 -8.74 -10.95 -4.87
C LEU A 158 -8.72 -11.85 -3.63
N ARG A 159 -8.27 -13.09 -3.81
CA ARG A 159 -7.95 -14.01 -2.72
C ARG A 159 -6.43 -14.08 -2.58
N SER A 160 -5.94 -14.08 -1.35
CA SER A 160 -4.51 -14.24 -1.10
C SER A 160 -4.24 -15.52 -0.32
N VAL A 161 -3.11 -16.16 -0.63
CA VAL A 161 -2.55 -17.27 0.13
C VAL A 161 -1.16 -16.85 0.57
N VAL A 162 -0.92 -16.82 1.88
CA VAL A 162 0.40 -16.50 2.44
C VAL A 162 1.32 -17.69 2.23
N THR A 163 2.45 -17.48 1.57
CA THR A 163 3.47 -18.51 1.31
C THR A 163 4.67 -18.38 2.23
N ALA A 164 4.96 -17.19 2.71
CA ALA A 164 5.98 -16.91 3.72
C ALA A 164 5.57 -15.69 4.57
N VAL A 165 6.07 -15.63 5.80
CA VAL A 165 5.80 -14.53 6.72
C VAL A 165 7.03 -13.65 6.92
N GLU A 166 8.22 -14.24 6.96
CA GLU A 166 9.48 -13.56 7.16
C GLU A 166 10.44 -13.78 5.98
N PRO A 167 11.32 -12.82 5.66
CA PRO A 167 11.51 -11.51 6.30
C PRO A 167 10.45 -10.47 5.94
N GLN A 168 9.63 -10.74 4.91
CA GLN A 168 8.51 -9.93 4.47
C GLN A 168 7.36 -10.86 4.08
N PRO A 169 6.12 -10.55 4.46
CA PRO A 169 4.97 -11.35 4.05
C PRO A 169 4.93 -11.52 2.54
N THR A 170 4.89 -12.76 2.09
CA THR A 170 4.88 -13.15 0.68
C THR A 170 3.58 -13.88 0.37
N VAL A 171 2.92 -13.50 -0.71
CA VAL A 171 1.58 -14.01 -1.04
C VAL A 171 1.44 -14.40 -2.50
N LEU A 172 0.65 -15.44 -2.74
CA LEU A 172 0.04 -15.72 -4.04
C LEU A 172 -1.33 -15.05 -4.11
N LEU A 173 -1.61 -14.38 -5.21
CA LEU A 173 -2.91 -13.75 -5.45
C LEU A 173 -3.71 -14.52 -6.50
N TYR A 174 -4.99 -14.68 -6.23
CA TYR A 174 -5.93 -15.37 -7.07
C TYR A 174 -7.14 -14.50 -7.37
N ASN A 175 -7.62 -14.60 -8.59
CA ASN A 175 -8.91 -14.08 -9.01
C ASN A 175 -10.07 -14.83 -8.35
N ALA A 176 -11.30 -14.34 -8.53
CA ALA A 176 -12.49 -14.97 -7.99
C ALA A 176 -12.75 -16.39 -8.56
N ASP A 177 -12.29 -16.65 -9.78
CA ASP A 177 -12.37 -17.94 -10.47
C ASP A 177 -11.29 -18.95 -10.05
N GLY A 178 -10.34 -18.52 -9.20
CA GLY A 178 -9.25 -19.35 -8.71
C GLY A 178 -8.01 -19.36 -9.59
N THR A 179 -7.94 -18.55 -10.65
CA THR A 179 -6.74 -18.36 -11.47
C THR A 179 -5.74 -17.44 -10.78
N LEU A 180 -4.44 -17.64 -11.04
CA LEU A 180 -3.40 -16.75 -10.54
C LEU A 180 -3.50 -15.39 -11.24
N VAL A 181 -3.43 -14.31 -10.46
CA VAL A 181 -3.56 -12.93 -10.96
C VAL A 181 -2.51 -12.59 -12.01
N HIS A 182 -1.30 -13.13 -11.87
CA HIS A 182 -0.18 -12.87 -12.79
C HIS A 182 -0.17 -13.73 -14.08
N THR A 183 -1.12 -14.65 -14.23
CA THR A 183 -1.21 -15.50 -15.43
C THR A 183 -1.18 -14.69 -16.75
N PRO A 184 -1.93 -13.57 -16.89
CA PRO A 184 -1.88 -12.77 -18.12
C PRO A 184 -0.51 -12.13 -18.40
N LEU A 185 0.30 -11.85 -17.35
CA LEU A 185 1.66 -11.36 -17.57
C LEU A 185 2.54 -12.44 -18.23
N VAL A 186 2.41 -13.67 -17.77
CA VAL A 186 3.18 -14.80 -18.34
C VAL A 186 2.75 -15.08 -19.77
N GLU A 187 1.45 -15.09 -20.04
CA GLU A 187 0.91 -15.27 -21.39
C GLU A 187 1.37 -14.19 -22.36
N LYS A 188 1.58 -12.97 -21.89
CA LYS A 188 2.11 -11.84 -22.67
C LYS A 188 3.64 -11.82 -22.75
N GLY A 189 4.35 -12.78 -22.15
CA GLY A 189 5.82 -12.81 -22.09
C GLY A 189 6.43 -11.67 -21.25
N LEU A 190 5.67 -11.11 -20.33
CA LEU A 190 6.11 -10.04 -19.41
C LEU A 190 6.62 -10.59 -18.08
N ALA A 191 6.42 -11.86 -17.81
CA ALA A 191 6.89 -12.61 -16.66
C ALA A 191 7.11 -14.07 -17.03
N ASP A 192 7.89 -14.78 -16.22
CA ASP A 192 8.00 -16.24 -16.20
C ASP A 192 7.41 -16.76 -14.89
N TYR A 193 6.91 -17.99 -14.85
CA TYR A 193 6.59 -18.67 -13.60
C TYR A 193 7.88 -18.93 -12.80
N GLU A 194 7.78 -18.85 -11.49
CA GLU A 194 8.87 -19.14 -10.56
C GLU A 194 9.03 -20.67 -10.35
#